data_59ddc68c858d670bc39333d778695fab
#
_entry.id   59ddc68c858d670bc39333d778695fab
#
_cell.length_a   1.000
_cell.length_b   1.000
_cell.length_c   1.000
_cell.angle_alpha   90.00
_cell.angle_beta   90.00
_cell.angle_gamma   90.00
#
_symmetry.space_group_name_H-M   'P 1'
#
loop_
_entity.id
_entity.type
_entity.pdbx_description
1 polymer ?
#
loop_
_entity_poly.entity_id
_entity_poly.type
_entity_poly.pdbx_seq_one_letter_code
_entity_poly.pdbx_strand_id
1 'polypeptide(L)'
;MKNWMFLFVAIISEVIATSALKSSEGFTVLVPLIIVAVGYSAAFYFLSLTLRAIPIGMAYAIWSGVGIALITLIGWIVFNQKLDMPAMAGILLIVAGVVVMYSFSDSVQG
;
A
#
# COMPACT_ATOMS: atom_id res chain seq x y z
N MET A 1 -9.15 -3.63 16.52
CA MET A 1 -7.73 -3.23 16.45
C MET A 1 -6.87 -4.21 15.65
N LYS A 2 -6.99 -5.52 15.88
CA LYS A 2 -6.12 -6.46 15.15
C LYS A 2 -6.39 -6.47 13.64
N ASN A 3 -7.62 -6.21 13.21
CA ASN A 3 -7.91 -6.17 11.77
C ASN A 3 -7.21 -5.02 11.08
N TRP A 4 -7.07 -3.87 11.74
CA TRP A 4 -6.32 -2.75 11.22
C TRP A 4 -4.82 -3.04 11.21
N MET A 5 -4.33 -3.80 12.20
CA MET A 5 -2.94 -4.24 12.20
C MET A 5 -2.66 -5.19 11.04
N PHE A 6 -3.58 -6.11 10.72
CA PHE A 6 -3.44 -6.97 9.56
C PHE A 6 -3.37 -6.16 8.27
N LEU A 7 -4.24 -5.16 8.14
CA LEU A 7 -4.23 -4.30 6.96
C LEU A 7 -2.91 -3.53 6.87
N PHE A 8 -2.44 -2.99 7.98
CA PHE A 8 -1.17 -2.25 8.01
C PHE A 8 0.00 -3.15 7.58
N VAL A 9 0.09 -4.36 8.13
CA VAL A 9 1.14 -5.32 7.76
C VAL A 9 1.05 -5.66 6.28
N ALA A 10 -0.17 -5.86 5.76
CA ALA A 10 -0.37 -6.14 4.34
C ALA A 10 0.15 -5.00 3.47
N ILE A 11 -0.17 -3.75 3.84
CA ILE A 11 0.27 -2.58 3.09
C ILE A 11 1.79 -2.46 3.10
N ILE A 12 2.42 -2.59 4.27
CA ILE A 12 3.88 -2.50 4.38
C ILE A 12 4.55 -3.60 3.55
N SER A 13 4.04 -4.84 3.64
CA SER A 13 4.58 -5.96 2.86
C SER A 13 4.48 -5.69 1.36
N GLU A 14 3.34 -5.16 0.91
CA GLU A 14 3.14 -4.84 -0.50
C GLU A 14 4.06 -3.69 -0.95
N VAL A 15 4.23 -2.67 -0.13
CA VAL A 15 5.11 -1.54 -0.46
C VAL A 15 6.55 -2.02 -0.62
N ILE A 16 7.02 -2.89 0.27
CA ILE A 16 8.35 -3.49 0.17
C ILE A 16 8.46 -4.30 -1.12
N ALA A 17 7.46 -5.14 -1.40
CA ALA A 17 7.45 -5.99 -2.58
C ALA A 17 7.46 -5.16 -3.87
N THR A 18 6.62 -4.12 -3.94
CA THR A 18 6.54 -3.26 -5.12
C THR A 18 7.84 -2.48 -5.34
N SER A 19 8.46 -2.01 -4.26
CA SER A 19 9.75 -1.33 -4.36
C SER A 19 10.83 -2.29 -4.86
N ALA A 20 10.84 -3.51 -4.35
CA ALA A 20 11.77 -4.54 -4.81
C ALA A 20 11.50 -4.93 -6.27
N LEU A 21 10.24 -4.89 -6.68
CA LEU A 21 9.87 -5.18 -8.07
C LEU A 21 10.56 -4.23 -9.03
N LYS A 22 10.60 -2.93 -8.70
CA LYS A 22 11.33 -1.97 -9.50
C LYS A 22 12.82 -2.31 -9.56
N SER A 23 13.40 -2.70 -8.43
CA SER A 23 14.82 -3.04 -8.34
C SER A 23 15.15 -4.37 -9.01
N SER A 24 14.15 -5.20 -9.34
CA SER A 24 14.37 -6.51 -9.97
C SER A 24 14.72 -6.41 -11.46
N GLU A 25 14.60 -5.24 -12.05
CA GLU A 25 14.90 -4.99 -13.47
C GLU A 25 14.22 -6.02 -14.39
N GLY A 26 12.90 -6.13 -14.24
CA GLY A 26 12.11 -7.06 -15.07
C GLY A 26 12.27 -8.52 -14.66
N PHE A 27 12.43 -8.77 -13.36
CA PHE A 27 12.60 -10.10 -12.78
C PHE A 27 13.96 -10.75 -13.10
N THR A 28 14.97 -9.92 -13.38
CA THR A 28 16.29 -10.45 -13.73
C THR A 28 17.28 -10.47 -12.57
N VAL A 29 17.03 -9.69 -11.52
CA VAL A 29 17.92 -9.62 -10.35
C VAL A 29 17.32 -10.48 -9.23
N LEU A 30 18.06 -11.48 -8.78
CA LEU A 30 17.56 -12.55 -7.91
C LEU A 30 17.11 -12.07 -6.53
N VAL A 31 17.92 -11.26 -5.83
CA VAL A 31 17.60 -10.85 -4.45
C VAL A 31 16.32 -10.03 -4.40
N PRO A 32 16.14 -8.97 -5.21
CA PRO A 32 14.84 -8.29 -5.27
C PRO A 32 13.69 -9.20 -5.65
N LEU A 33 13.92 -10.17 -6.51
CA LEU A 33 12.87 -11.11 -6.93
C LEU A 33 12.37 -11.96 -5.76
N ILE A 34 13.27 -12.41 -4.89
CA ILE A 34 12.88 -13.13 -3.68
C ILE A 34 12.06 -12.25 -2.75
N ILE A 35 12.45 -10.98 -2.59
CA ILE A 35 11.70 -10.02 -1.77
C ILE A 35 10.30 -9.80 -2.35
N VAL A 36 10.17 -9.73 -3.67
CA VAL A 36 8.87 -9.62 -4.35
C VAL A 36 7.98 -10.80 -3.98
N ALA A 37 8.50 -12.02 -4.12
CA ALA A 37 7.72 -13.23 -3.85
C ALA A 37 7.25 -13.30 -2.41
N VAL A 38 8.16 -13.09 -1.45
CA VAL A 38 7.84 -13.14 -0.03
C VAL A 38 6.91 -11.99 0.36
N GLY A 39 7.20 -10.78 -0.12
CA GLY A 39 6.43 -9.59 0.23
C GLY A 39 4.99 -9.65 -0.25
N TYR A 40 4.76 -10.03 -1.50
CA TYR A 40 3.38 -10.16 -2.01
C TYR A 40 2.64 -11.33 -1.36
N SER A 41 3.33 -12.43 -1.09
CA SER A 41 2.69 -13.55 -0.38
C SER A 41 2.20 -13.12 1.00
N ALA A 42 3.03 -12.43 1.75
CA ALA A 42 2.66 -11.90 3.06
C ALA A 42 1.53 -10.89 2.95
N ALA A 43 1.60 -9.98 1.96
CA ALA A 43 0.58 -8.95 1.75
C ALA A 43 -0.79 -9.58 1.52
N PHE A 44 -0.89 -10.54 0.63
CA PHE A 44 -2.17 -11.18 0.32
C PHE A 44 -2.68 -12.04 1.46
N TYR A 45 -1.78 -12.68 2.21
CA TYR A 45 -2.20 -13.43 3.40
C TYR A 45 -2.85 -12.51 4.43
N PHE A 46 -2.19 -11.42 4.80
CA PHE A 46 -2.72 -10.49 5.78
C PHE A 46 -3.95 -9.74 5.27
N LEU A 47 -4.01 -9.45 3.98
CA LEU A 47 -5.21 -8.89 3.38
C LEU A 47 -6.39 -9.84 3.55
N SER A 48 -6.19 -11.14 3.31
CA SER A 48 -7.27 -12.12 3.45
C SER A 48 -7.82 -12.15 4.88
N LEU A 49 -6.94 -11.99 5.87
CA LEU A 49 -7.37 -11.90 7.26
C LEU A 49 -8.18 -10.63 7.53
N THR A 50 -7.75 -9.52 6.93
CA THR A 50 -8.43 -8.23 7.05
C THR A 50 -9.86 -8.30 6.51
N LEU A 51 -10.03 -8.97 5.39
CA LEU A 51 -11.33 -9.02 4.71
C LEU A 51 -12.39 -9.84 5.46
N ARG A 52 -12.01 -10.53 6.52
CA ARG A 52 -12.98 -11.20 7.40
C ARG A 52 -13.85 -10.20 8.16
N ALA A 53 -13.35 -9.00 8.41
CA ALA A 53 -14.03 -8.02 9.25
C ALA A 53 -14.27 -6.67 8.57
N ILE A 54 -13.40 -6.26 7.65
CA ILE A 54 -13.51 -4.96 6.98
C ILE A 54 -14.04 -5.17 5.57
N PRO A 55 -15.06 -4.39 5.14
CA PRO A 55 -15.61 -4.53 3.78
C PRO A 55 -14.50 -4.36 2.74
N ILE A 56 -14.58 -5.17 1.68
CA ILE A 56 -13.52 -5.22 0.67
C ILE A 56 -13.27 -3.86 0.00
N GLY A 57 -14.33 -3.11 -0.29
CA GLY A 57 -14.18 -1.80 -0.90
C GLY A 57 -13.43 -0.82 0.00
N MET A 58 -13.74 -0.85 1.29
CA MET A 58 -13.08 0.02 2.26
C MET A 58 -11.63 -0.38 2.47
N ALA A 59 -11.36 -1.68 2.63
CA ALA A 59 -10.00 -2.18 2.80
C ALA A 59 -9.15 -1.84 1.57
N TYR A 60 -9.71 -2.04 0.38
CA TYR A 60 -8.98 -1.77 -0.86
C TYR A 60 -8.70 -0.28 -1.05
N ALA A 61 -9.69 0.58 -0.75
CA ALA A 61 -9.52 2.02 -0.88
C ALA A 61 -8.43 2.54 0.08
N ILE A 62 -8.46 2.08 1.32
CA ILE A 62 -7.45 2.49 2.32
C ILE A 62 -6.08 1.94 1.95
N TRP A 63 -6.01 0.68 1.53
CA TRP A 63 -4.77 0.08 1.06
C TRP A 63 -4.19 0.90 -0.10
N SER A 64 -5.02 1.19 -1.10
CA SER A 64 -4.56 1.94 -2.27
C SER A 64 -4.06 3.34 -1.87
N GLY A 65 -4.80 4.05 -1.04
CA GLY A 65 -4.42 5.39 -0.64
C GLY A 65 -3.15 5.44 0.18
N VAL A 66 -3.05 4.61 1.20
CA VAL A 66 -1.85 4.55 2.04
C VAL A 66 -0.68 4.02 1.24
N GLY A 67 -0.90 2.99 0.43
CA GLY A 67 0.13 2.41 -0.42
C GLY A 67 0.68 3.41 -1.41
N ILE A 68 -0.18 4.18 -2.07
CA ILE A 68 0.24 5.22 -3.02
C ILE A 68 1.11 6.26 -2.31
N ALA A 69 0.70 6.71 -1.12
CA ALA A 69 1.48 7.69 -0.37
C ALA A 69 2.88 7.15 -0.04
N LEU A 70 2.95 5.91 0.45
CA LEU A 70 4.23 5.30 0.83
C LEU A 70 5.11 5.02 -0.39
N ILE A 71 4.55 4.48 -1.47
CA ILE A 71 5.31 4.18 -2.69
C ILE A 71 5.81 5.48 -3.33
N THR A 72 5.02 6.52 -3.31
CA THR A 72 5.42 7.82 -3.85
C THR A 72 6.60 8.39 -3.07
N LEU A 73 6.53 8.29 -1.74
CA LEU A 73 7.61 8.75 -0.88
C LEU A 73 8.90 7.96 -1.15
N ILE A 74 8.80 6.64 -1.27
CA ILE A 74 9.96 5.79 -1.57
C ILE A 74 10.50 6.11 -2.96
N GLY A 75 9.63 6.28 -3.94
CA GLY A 75 10.06 6.64 -5.30
C GLY A 75 10.86 7.94 -5.32
N TRP A 76 10.40 8.91 -4.53
CA TRP A 76 11.09 10.20 -4.45
C TRP A 76 12.45 10.06 -3.75
N ILE A 77 12.49 9.40 -2.59
CA ILE A 77 13.70 9.35 -1.75
C ILE A 77 14.72 8.35 -2.29
N VAL A 78 14.28 7.14 -2.67
CA VAL A 78 15.17 6.04 -3.04
C VAL A 78 15.50 6.05 -4.52
N PHE A 79 14.51 6.32 -5.36
CA PHE A 79 14.64 6.20 -6.83
C PHE A 79 14.76 7.54 -7.54
N ASN A 80 14.83 8.65 -6.81
CA ASN A 80 14.93 10.01 -7.37
C ASN A 80 13.81 10.37 -8.35
N GLN A 81 12.63 9.84 -8.14
CA GLN A 81 11.47 10.11 -8.98
C GLN A 81 10.71 11.33 -8.43
N LYS A 82 10.75 12.43 -9.18
CA LYS A 82 10.06 13.66 -8.77
C LYS A 82 8.67 13.73 -9.37
N LEU A 83 7.77 14.38 -8.65
CA LEU A 83 6.40 14.58 -9.08
C LEU A 83 6.17 16.05 -9.42
N ASP A 84 5.38 16.27 -10.45
CA ASP A 84 4.92 17.63 -10.75
C ASP A 84 3.75 18.02 -9.85
N MET A 85 3.29 19.26 -9.98
CA MET A 85 2.22 19.79 -9.11
C MET A 85 0.90 19.04 -9.27
N PRO A 86 0.43 18.72 -10.49
CA PRO A 86 -0.82 17.95 -10.63
C PRO A 86 -0.75 16.58 -9.96
N ALA A 87 0.39 15.89 -10.05
CA ALA A 87 0.55 14.58 -9.42
C ALA A 87 0.50 14.70 -7.90
N MET A 88 1.16 15.71 -7.33
CA MET A 88 1.14 15.95 -5.89
C MET A 88 -0.27 16.28 -5.42
N ALA A 89 -1.00 17.12 -6.18
CA ALA A 89 -2.37 17.46 -5.84
C ALA A 89 -3.28 16.23 -5.85
N GLY A 90 -3.13 15.37 -6.86
CA GLY A 90 -3.92 14.14 -6.95
C GLY A 90 -3.66 13.19 -5.80
N ILE A 91 -2.40 13.01 -5.43
CA ILE A 91 -2.03 12.16 -4.30
C ILE A 91 -2.60 12.71 -2.99
N LEU A 92 -2.54 14.03 -2.80
CA LEU A 92 -3.12 14.66 -1.61
C LEU A 92 -4.62 14.42 -1.53
N LEU A 93 -5.33 14.48 -2.66
CA LEU A 93 -6.76 14.19 -2.70
C LEU A 93 -7.06 12.73 -2.32
N ILE A 94 -6.24 11.79 -2.79
CA ILE A 94 -6.38 10.38 -2.44
C ILE A 94 -6.18 10.18 -0.94
N VAL A 95 -5.14 10.76 -0.38
CA VAL A 95 -4.84 10.66 1.06
C VAL A 95 -5.96 11.30 1.88
N ALA A 96 -6.45 12.47 1.44
CA ALA A 96 -7.56 13.13 2.12
C ALA A 96 -8.81 12.25 2.12
N GLY A 97 -9.10 11.56 1.00
CA GLY A 97 -10.20 10.61 0.92
C GLY A 97 -10.06 9.47 1.91
N VAL A 98 -8.86 8.92 2.07
CA VAL A 98 -8.60 7.86 3.04
C VAL A 98 -8.84 8.36 4.47
N VAL A 99 -8.37 9.56 4.78
CA VAL A 99 -8.58 10.15 6.10
C VAL A 99 -10.06 10.32 6.40
N VAL A 100 -10.83 10.79 5.42
CA VAL A 100 -12.28 10.97 5.58
C VAL A 100 -12.95 9.62 5.86
N MET A 101 -12.62 8.59 5.09
CA MET A 101 -13.19 7.27 5.29
C MET A 101 -12.86 6.68 6.65
N TYR A 102 -11.59 6.74 7.02
CA TYR A 102 -11.15 6.16 8.29
C TYR A 102 -11.75 6.89 9.49
N SER A 103 -11.84 8.23 9.41
CA SER A 103 -12.24 9.05 10.55
C SER A 103 -13.75 9.19 10.70
N PHE A 104 -14.49 9.20 9.60
CA PHE A 104 -15.90 9.60 9.62
C PHE A 104 -16.87 8.54 9.10
N SER A 105 -16.41 7.51 8.42
CA SER A 105 -17.32 6.49 7.86
C SER A 105 -17.61 5.40 8.89
N ASP A 106 -18.88 5.06 9.03
CA ASP A 106 -19.28 3.92 9.85
C ASP A 106 -18.93 2.58 9.18
N SER A 107 -18.67 2.60 7.86
CA SER A 107 -18.35 1.40 7.09
C SER A 107 -16.98 0.81 7.43
N VAL A 108 -16.09 1.58 8.07
CA VAL A 108 -14.75 1.10 8.43
C VAL A 108 -14.71 0.47 9.82
N GLN A 109 -15.85 0.23 10.44
CA GLN A 109 -15.90 -0.45 11.73
C GLN A 109 -15.40 -1.88 11.56
N GLY A 110 -14.29 -2.16 12.17
CA GLY A 110 -13.65 -3.46 12.04
C GLY A 110 -13.70 -4.33 13.28
#